data_96d48cb9f7a451394820c19b24515d58
#
_entry.id   96d48cb9f7a451394820c19b24515d58
#
_cell.length_a   1.000
_cell.length_b   1.000
_cell.length_c   1.000
_cell.angle_alpha   90.00
_cell.angle_beta   90.00
_cell.angle_gamma   90.00
#
_symmetry.space_group_name_H-M   'P 1'
#
loop_
_entity.id
_entity.type
_entity.pdbx_description
1 polymer ?
#
loop_
_entity_poly.entity_id
_entity_poly.type
_entity_poly.pdbx_seq_one_letter_code
_entity_poly.pdbx_strand_id
1 'polypeptide(L)'
;MQLARSDSLCGCGSAIARLLIGLLAPVVLLLSTAEYASAQTLVHVKDTGVLRVGYRQDAQPFSYQDATAGAKGYSVALCQKIADAVKEKLQLPEIRTELVPVASEDDGVDAVRQGKIDLQCGATTATLGRRENVAFSIPIFPSGVGALMRKDAPVRMREILEGRPEPEQPRWRASLALIFQKRVFAVRAESTEEKWLREGVKKFHIIADIVPVADYGAGVDSIVERRADVLFGDRTVLLGAAARSSSADDLMVVERRFTNENLALALSRGDEDFRLLVDRTLSGLYSSGEIAELYKSFFGEPDEDALSFFRMNALPE
;
A
#
# COMPACT_ATOMS: atom_id res chain seq x y z
N MET A 1 83.40 -44.97 -12.98
CA MET A 1 82.95 -46.26 -13.52
C MET A 1 81.50 -46.08 -13.96
N GLN A 2 81.38 -45.92 -15.24
CA GLN A 2 80.39 -46.47 -16.15
C GLN A 2 78.95 -46.07 -15.86
N LEU A 3 78.29 -45.25 -16.72
CA LEU A 3 77.51 -45.55 -17.93
C LEU A 3 76.03 -45.79 -17.57
N ALA A 4 75.02 -45.38 -18.19
CA ALA A 4 74.72 -44.73 -19.48
C ALA A 4 73.16 -44.64 -19.65
N ARG A 5 72.78 -43.70 -20.46
CA ARG A 5 71.62 -43.75 -21.41
C ARG A 5 70.20 -43.80 -20.88
N SER A 6 69.45 -42.84 -21.27
CA SER A 6 68.57 -42.54 -22.49
C SER A 6 67.24 -43.19 -22.35
N ASP A 7 66.09 -42.60 -22.62
CA ASP A 7 65.57 -42.00 -23.80
C ASP A 7 64.17 -41.35 -23.52
N SER A 8 63.97 -40.23 -24.03
CA SER A 8 62.87 -39.75 -24.88
C SER A 8 61.55 -40.55 -24.95
N LEU A 9 60.43 -39.89 -24.61
CA LEU A 9 59.13 -40.03 -25.27
C LEU A 9 58.31 -38.76 -24.88
N CYS A 10 58.27 -37.79 -25.77
CA CYS A 10 57.20 -37.46 -26.73
C CYS A 10 55.84 -37.23 -26.06
N GLY A 11 55.40 -36.07 -25.74
CA GLY A 11 54.68 -35.12 -26.56
C GLY A 11 53.31 -35.63 -27.03
N CYS A 12 52.26 -35.56 -26.19
CA CYS A 12 50.88 -35.58 -26.64
C CYS A 12 49.90 -35.18 -25.49
N GLY A 13 49.94 -33.94 -25.05
CA GLY A 13 49.10 -33.51 -23.93
C GLY A 13 48.51 -32.07 -24.03
N SER A 14 48.86 -31.33 -25.08
CA SER A 14 48.52 -29.90 -25.13
C SER A 14 47.44 -29.48 -26.11
N ALA A 15 46.88 -30.42 -26.90
CA ALA A 15 45.82 -30.07 -27.90
C ALA A 15 44.39 -30.22 -27.35
N ILE A 16 44.15 -31.09 -26.37
CA ILE A 16 42.80 -31.34 -25.85
C ILE A 16 42.38 -30.28 -24.79
N ALA A 17 43.33 -29.71 -24.03
CA ALA A 17 43.07 -28.69 -23.02
C ALA A 17 42.70 -27.32 -23.64
N ARG A 18 43.10 -27.03 -24.89
CA ARG A 18 42.76 -25.76 -25.55
C ARG A 18 41.38 -25.79 -26.29
N LEU A 19 40.81 -26.94 -26.55
CA LEU A 19 39.51 -27.08 -27.21
C LEU A 19 38.34 -26.98 -26.22
N LEU A 20 38.57 -27.32 -24.92
CA LEU A 20 37.52 -27.23 -23.88
C LEU A 20 37.31 -25.81 -23.31
N ILE A 21 38.32 -24.95 -23.38
CA ILE A 21 38.23 -23.56 -22.92
C ILE A 21 37.48 -22.67 -23.92
N GLY A 22 37.53 -23.02 -25.21
CA GLY A 22 36.83 -22.26 -26.28
C GLY A 22 35.30 -22.48 -26.31
N LEU A 23 34.77 -23.55 -25.73
CA LEU A 23 33.32 -23.85 -25.77
C LEU A 23 32.56 -23.38 -24.51
N LEU A 24 33.25 -23.00 -23.43
CA LEU A 24 32.63 -22.46 -22.22
C LEU A 24 32.46 -20.93 -22.22
N ALA A 25 33.22 -20.21 -23.07
CA ALA A 25 33.14 -18.77 -23.15
C ALA A 25 31.81 -18.19 -23.73
N PRO A 26 31.14 -18.80 -24.73
CA PRO A 26 29.87 -18.30 -25.26
C PRO A 26 28.67 -18.62 -24.37
N VAL A 27 28.74 -19.63 -23.48
CA VAL A 27 27.63 -20.00 -22.58
C VAL A 27 27.49 -19.04 -21.39
N VAL A 28 28.61 -18.48 -20.91
CA VAL A 28 28.60 -17.51 -19.81
C VAL A 28 28.08 -16.12 -20.27
N LEU A 29 28.25 -15.78 -21.57
CA LEU A 29 27.78 -14.50 -22.11
C LEU A 29 26.27 -14.48 -22.36
N LEU A 30 25.62 -15.64 -22.49
CA LEU A 30 24.17 -15.77 -22.73
C LEU A 30 23.34 -15.77 -21.43
N LEU A 31 23.96 -15.93 -20.26
CA LEU A 31 23.29 -15.92 -18.95
C LEU A 31 23.18 -14.53 -18.32
N SER A 32 23.84 -13.52 -18.89
CA SER A 32 23.87 -12.16 -18.31
C SER A 32 22.82 -11.20 -18.88
N THR A 33 21.91 -11.63 -19.73
CA THR A 33 20.90 -10.74 -20.36
C THR A 33 19.48 -10.97 -19.85
N ALA A 34 19.29 -11.79 -18.82
CA ALA A 34 17.96 -12.14 -18.33
C ALA A 34 17.42 -11.23 -17.20
N GLU A 35 18.16 -10.23 -16.72
CA GLU A 35 17.77 -9.44 -15.55
C GLU A 35 17.28 -8.01 -15.83
N TYR A 36 17.16 -7.57 -17.09
CA TYR A 36 16.68 -6.21 -17.40
C TYR A 36 15.31 -6.17 -18.07
N ALA A 37 14.49 -7.20 -17.92
CA ALA A 37 13.11 -7.20 -18.42
C ALA A 37 12.11 -6.68 -17.38
N SER A 38 12.55 -5.87 -16.40
CA SER A 38 11.68 -5.31 -15.38
C SER A 38 11.52 -3.81 -15.57
N ALA A 39 10.28 -3.40 -15.73
CA ALA A 39 9.79 -2.06 -15.48
C ALA A 39 10.22 -0.99 -16.49
N GLN A 40 9.59 -1.03 -17.66
CA GLN A 40 9.48 0.13 -18.53
C GLN A 40 8.00 0.39 -18.81
N THR A 41 7.28 0.81 -17.78
CA THR A 41 5.84 1.13 -17.91
C THR A 41 5.58 2.09 -19.06
N LEU A 42 6.41 3.13 -19.21
CA LEU A 42 6.25 4.10 -20.30
C LEU A 42 6.42 3.47 -21.68
N VAL A 43 7.35 2.51 -21.84
CA VAL A 43 7.53 1.77 -23.11
C VAL A 43 6.33 0.86 -23.35
N HIS A 44 5.91 0.10 -22.34
CA HIS A 44 4.74 -0.77 -22.43
C HIS A 44 3.47 0.03 -22.82
N VAL A 45 3.24 1.17 -22.17
CA VAL A 45 2.09 2.04 -22.46
C VAL A 45 2.18 2.62 -23.87
N LYS A 46 3.39 3.00 -24.31
CA LYS A 46 3.60 3.48 -25.68
C LYS A 46 3.26 2.41 -26.74
N ASP A 47 3.66 1.16 -26.47
CA ASP A 47 3.49 0.05 -27.42
C ASP A 47 2.04 -0.47 -27.45
N THR A 48 1.36 -0.47 -26.28
CA THR A 48 0.01 -1.04 -26.15
C THR A 48 -1.11 0.01 -26.27
N GLY A 49 -0.80 1.29 -26.03
CA GLY A 49 -1.79 2.36 -25.93
C GLY A 49 -2.65 2.28 -24.67
N VAL A 50 -2.24 1.52 -23.63
CA VAL A 50 -3.03 1.29 -22.44
C VAL A 50 -2.20 1.49 -21.17
N LEU A 51 -2.67 2.33 -20.25
CA LEU A 51 -2.20 2.44 -18.87
C LEU A 51 -3.18 1.72 -17.95
N ARG A 52 -2.74 0.67 -17.28
CA ARG A 52 -3.57 -0.15 -16.36
C ARG A 52 -3.46 0.36 -14.94
N VAL A 53 -4.58 0.82 -14.40
CA VAL A 53 -4.67 1.44 -13.08
C VAL A 53 -5.51 0.55 -12.16
N GLY A 54 -4.87 -0.01 -11.12
CA GLY A 54 -5.55 -0.80 -10.10
C GLY A 54 -6.31 0.09 -9.11
N TYR A 55 -7.53 -0.28 -8.76
CA TYR A 55 -8.32 0.46 -7.77
C TYR A 55 -9.02 -0.48 -6.79
N ARG A 56 -9.24 0.00 -5.56
CA ARG A 56 -10.03 -0.67 -4.53
C ARG A 56 -11.52 -0.32 -4.67
N GLN A 57 -12.39 -1.28 -4.39
CA GLN A 57 -13.84 -1.08 -4.46
C GLN A 57 -14.46 -0.61 -3.14
N ASP A 58 -13.75 -0.75 -2.01
CA ASP A 58 -14.27 -0.61 -0.65
C ASP A 58 -13.58 0.47 0.21
N ALA A 59 -12.57 1.17 -0.31
CA ALA A 59 -11.74 2.11 0.46
C ALA A 59 -12.11 3.58 0.23
N GLN A 60 -13.40 3.93 0.28
CA GLN A 60 -13.85 5.33 0.21
C GLN A 60 -13.35 6.12 1.43
N PRO A 61 -12.83 7.38 1.27
CA PRO A 61 -12.94 8.22 0.08
C PRO A 61 -11.78 8.10 -0.92
N PHE A 62 -10.79 7.22 -0.70
CA PHE A 62 -9.59 7.11 -1.53
C PHE A 62 -9.84 6.39 -2.85
N SER A 63 -10.50 5.23 -2.80
CA SER A 63 -10.72 4.37 -3.96
C SER A 63 -11.95 3.50 -3.71
N TYR A 64 -12.95 3.61 -4.56
CA TYR A 64 -14.19 2.87 -4.41
C TYR A 64 -14.93 2.70 -5.73
N GLN A 65 -15.83 1.72 -5.76
CA GLN A 65 -16.77 1.52 -6.86
C GLN A 65 -18.02 2.38 -6.64
N ASP A 66 -18.23 3.36 -7.51
CA ASP A 66 -19.48 4.10 -7.57
C ASP A 66 -20.49 3.36 -8.45
N ALA A 67 -21.77 3.32 -8.03
CA ALA A 67 -22.80 2.56 -8.74
C ALA A 67 -23.07 3.10 -10.17
N THR A 68 -22.82 4.37 -10.43
CA THR A 68 -23.17 5.06 -11.68
C THR A 68 -21.98 5.47 -12.52
N ALA A 69 -20.83 5.74 -11.88
CA ALA A 69 -19.69 6.37 -12.52
C ALA A 69 -18.41 5.50 -12.54
N GLY A 70 -18.49 4.25 -12.09
CA GLY A 70 -17.34 3.35 -12.07
C GLY A 70 -16.38 3.62 -10.92
N ALA A 71 -15.06 3.45 -11.12
CA ALA A 71 -14.05 3.69 -10.10
C ALA A 71 -13.92 5.18 -9.78
N LYS A 72 -13.99 5.53 -8.49
CA LYS A 72 -13.87 6.89 -7.97
C LYS A 72 -12.99 6.95 -6.72
N GLY A 73 -12.62 8.14 -6.32
CA GLY A 73 -11.93 8.46 -5.08
C GLY A 73 -10.72 9.33 -5.27
N TYR A 74 -10.18 9.83 -4.16
CA TYR A 74 -9.05 10.74 -4.14
C TYR A 74 -7.81 10.17 -4.86
N SER A 75 -7.43 8.93 -4.53
CA SER A 75 -6.28 8.26 -5.16
C SER A 75 -6.53 7.98 -6.65
N VAL A 76 -7.78 7.64 -7.02
CA VAL A 76 -8.17 7.43 -8.42
C VAL A 76 -8.08 8.75 -9.21
N ALA A 77 -8.49 9.87 -8.61
CA ALA A 77 -8.38 11.19 -9.23
C ALA A 77 -6.92 11.64 -9.41
N LEU A 78 -6.04 11.36 -8.44
CA LEU A 78 -4.59 11.57 -8.60
C LEU A 78 -4.03 10.74 -9.75
N CYS A 79 -4.42 9.47 -9.84
CA CYS A 79 -3.97 8.60 -10.91
C CYS A 79 -4.50 9.02 -12.30
N GLN A 80 -5.65 9.67 -12.36
CA GLN A 80 -6.11 10.28 -13.61
C GLN A 80 -5.19 11.45 -14.04
N LYS A 81 -4.76 12.31 -13.11
CA LYS A 81 -3.76 13.36 -13.38
C LYS A 81 -2.43 12.76 -13.88
N ILE A 82 -2.00 11.64 -13.28
CA ILE A 82 -0.82 10.91 -13.73
C ILE A 82 -1.02 10.33 -15.13
N ALA A 83 -2.19 9.76 -15.44
CA ALA A 83 -2.50 9.26 -16.77
C ALA A 83 -2.44 10.39 -17.83
N ASP A 84 -2.91 11.59 -17.50
CA ASP A 84 -2.82 12.74 -18.40
C ASP A 84 -1.37 13.18 -18.60
N ALA A 85 -0.53 13.16 -17.54
CA ALA A 85 0.90 13.42 -17.65
C ALA A 85 1.64 12.35 -18.50
N VAL A 86 1.21 11.08 -18.45
CA VAL A 86 1.74 10.02 -19.32
C VAL A 86 1.42 10.29 -20.79
N LYS A 87 0.18 10.69 -21.10
CA LYS A 87 -0.22 11.07 -22.47
C LYS A 87 0.62 12.22 -23.01
N GLU A 88 0.82 13.25 -22.18
CA GLU A 88 1.64 14.40 -22.53
C GLU A 88 3.11 14.00 -22.76
N LYS A 89 3.69 13.23 -21.82
CA LYS A 89 5.08 12.76 -21.90
C LYS A 89 5.36 11.93 -23.14
N LEU A 90 4.42 11.05 -23.52
CA LEU A 90 4.55 10.18 -24.67
C LEU A 90 4.05 10.82 -25.99
N GLN A 91 3.39 11.99 -25.90
CA GLN A 91 2.73 12.66 -27.05
C GLN A 91 1.69 11.76 -27.75
N LEU A 92 0.97 10.94 -26.96
CA LEU A 92 -0.03 9.98 -27.42
C LEU A 92 -1.38 10.25 -26.68
N PRO A 93 -2.22 11.17 -27.18
CA PRO A 93 -3.47 11.55 -26.53
C PRO A 93 -4.51 10.42 -26.49
N GLU A 94 -4.41 9.43 -27.37
CA GLU A 94 -5.30 8.28 -27.48
C GLU A 94 -5.05 7.17 -26.45
N ILE A 95 -4.01 7.29 -25.60
CA ILE A 95 -3.76 6.33 -24.51
C ILE A 95 -5.02 6.20 -23.66
N ARG A 96 -5.49 4.96 -23.50
CA ARG A 96 -6.63 4.64 -22.63
C ARG A 96 -6.16 4.30 -21.22
N THR A 97 -6.88 4.78 -20.24
CA THR A 97 -6.73 4.33 -18.85
C THR A 97 -7.70 3.17 -18.63
N GLU A 98 -7.15 2.00 -18.33
CA GLU A 98 -7.93 0.82 -17.97
C GLU A 98 -7.96 0.69 -16.45
N LEU A 99 -9.17 0.73 -15.87
CA LEU A 99 -9.39 0.62 -14.44
C LEU A 99 -9.60 -0.87 -14.07
N VAL A 100 -8.67 -1.43 -13.28
CA VAL A 100 -8.65 -2.84 -12.89
C VAL A 100 -9.01 -2.95 -11.41
N PRO A 101 -10.12 -3.61 -11.04
CA PRO A 101 -10.45 -3.79 -9.64
C PRO A 101 -9.50 -4.76 -8.95
N VAL A 102 -9.11 -4.46 -7.72
CA VAL A 102 -8.31 -5.34 -6.85
C VAL A 102 -9.05 -5.55 -5.54
N ALA A 103 -8.96 -6.77 -5.01
CA ALA A 103 -9.77 -7.17 -3.85
C ALA A 103 -9.19 -6.64 -2.53
N SER A 104 -7.85 -6.58 -2.39
CA SER A 104 -7.16 -6.12 -1.17
C SER A 104 -5.99 -5.20 -1.51
N GLU A 105 -5.36 -4.64 -0.49
CA GLU A 105 -4.12 -3.87 -0.67
C GLU A 105 -2.97 -4.76 -1.15
N ASP A 106 -2.85 -5.93 -0.55
CA ASP A 106 -1.79 -6.89 -0.89
C ASP A 106 -2.02 -7.48 -2.29
N ASP A 107 -3.28 -7.72 -2.71
CA ASP A 107 -3.61 -8.08 -4.10
C ASP A 107 -3.18 -6.99 -5.09
N GLY A 108 -3.41 -5.72 -4.75
CA GLY A 108 -2.97 -4.59 -5.57
C GLY A 108 -1.45 -4.51 -5.70
N VAL A 109 -0.72 -4.69 -4.58
CA VAL A 109 0.74 -4.76 -4.57
C VAL A 109 1.24 -5.94 -5.40
N ASP A 110 0.62 -7.11 -5.27
CA ASP A 110 0.95 -8.29 -6.06
C ASP A 110 0.63 -8.12 -7.54
N ALA A 111 -0.46 -7.44 -7.88
CA ALA A 111 -0.81 -7.14 -9.27
C ALA A 111 0.23 -6.21 -9.93
N VAL A 112 0.75 -5.21 -9.20
CA VAL A 112 1.87 -4.36 -9.65
C VAL A 112 3.13 -5.21 -9.85
N ARG A 113 3.51 -6.01 -8.84
CA ARG A 113 4.69 -6.88 -8.89
C ARG A 113 4.66 -7.85 -10.07
N GLN A 114 3.48 -8.35 -10.42
CA GLN A 114 3.26 -9.27 -11.54
C GLN A 114 3.08 -8.58 -12.90
N GLY A 115 3.11 -7.25 -12.95
CA GLY A 115 2.88 -6.47 -14.17
C GLY A 115 1.46 -6.59 -14.72
N LYS A 116 0.47 -6.94 -13.88
CA LYS A 116 -0.96 -6.97 -14.26
C LYS A 116 -1.56 -5.57 -14.28
N ILE A 117 -1.08 -4.69 -13.43
CA ILE A 117 -1.38 -3.26 -13.39
C ILE A 117 -0.08 -2.47 -13.34
N ASP A 118 -0.12 -1.24 -13.83
CA ASP A 118 1.04 -0.35 -13.94
C ASP A 118 1.14 0.57 -12.71
N LEU A 119 0.00 0.93 -12.12
CA LEU A 119 -0.11 1.83 -10.97
C LEU A 119 -1.26 1.40 -10.06
N GLN A 120 -1.00 1.27 -8.76
CA GLN A 120 -2.02 0.98 -7.75
C GLN A 120 -2.54 2.27 -7.10
N CYS A 121 -3.82 2.55 -7.26
CA CYS A 121 -4.50 3.78 -6.84
C CYS A 121 -5.53 3.50 -5.74
N GLY A 122 -5.04 3.12 -4.58
CA GLY A 122 -5.85 2.78 -3.41
C GLY A 122 -5.49 3.59 -2.17
N ALA A 123 -5.98 3.15 -1.01
CA ALA A 123 -5.54 3.58 0.30
C ALA A 123 -4.38 2.66 0.74
N THR A 124 -3.26 2.71 0.02
CA THR A 124 -2.17 1.74 0.20
C THR A 124 -1.07 2.31 1.08
N THR A 125 -0.89 1.71 2.24
CA THR A 125 0.17 2.06 3.18
C THR A 125 1.54 1.67 2.63
N ALA A 126 2.46 2.64 2.56
CA ALA A 126 3.85 2.42 2.13
C ALA A 126 4.66 1.81 3.29
N THR A 127 4.81 0.48 3.32
CA THR A 127 5.59 -0.24 4.33
C THR A 127 6.93 -0.72 3.79
N LEU A 128 7.90 -0.96 4.70
CA LEU A 128 9.20 -1.53 4.30
C LEU A 128 9.04 -2.90 3.65
N GLY A 129 8.14 -3.77 4.19
CA GLY A 129 7.89 -5.09 3.61
C GLY A 129 7.32 -5.01 2.18
N ARG A 130 6.38 -4.09 1.91
CA ARG A 130 5.87 -3.88 0.56
C ARG A 130 6.93 -3.31 -0.38
N ARG A 131 7.85 -2.46 0.13
CA ARG A 131 8.98 -1.92 -0.65
C ARG A 131 9.99 -2.96 -1.11
N GLU A 132 9.98 -4.15 -0.54
CA GLU A 132 10.77 -5.28 -1.06
C GLU A 132 10.27 -5.74 -2.44
N ASN A 133 8.98 -5.57 -2.72
CA ASN A 133 8.30 -6.06 -3.91
C ASN A 133 7.94 -4.97 -4.92
N VAL A 134 7.62 -3.77 -4.47
CA VAL A 134 7.18 -2.63 -5.30
C VAL A 134 7.89 -1.34 -4.89
N ALA A 135 7.85 -0.34 -5.77
CA ALA A 135 8.18 1.04 -5.42
C ALA A 135 6.93 1.81 -5.01
N PHE A 136 7.12 2.95 -4.37
CA PHE A 136 6.07 3.88 -3.99
C PHE A 136 6.40 5.29 -4.45
N SER A 137 5.37 6.04 -4.79
CA SER A 137 5.44 7.48 -5.01
C SER A 137 5.82 8.24 -3.75
N ILE A 138 6.00 9.55 -3.86
CA ILE A 138 5.89 10.44 -2.70
C ILE A 138 4.53 10.26 -2.02
N PRO A 139 4.43 10.52 -0.69
CA PRO A 139 3.19 10.35 0.06
C PRO A 139 2.04 11.18 -0.50
N ILE A 140 0.85 10.57 -0.59
CA ILE A 140 -0.37 11.23 -1.05
C ILE A 140 -1.33 11.61 0.07
N PHE A 141 -1.19 10.99 1.25
CA PHE A 141 -2.08 11.25 2.39
C PHE A 141 -1.46 10.77 3.70
N PRO A 142 -1.56 11.57 4.81
CA PRO A 142 -1.14 11.15 6.14
C PRO A 142 -2.25 10.33 6.79
N SER A 143 -2.00 9.07 7.09
CA SER A 143 -2.98 8.16 7.66
C SER A 143 -2.50 7.45 8.92
N GLY A 144 -3.25 6.45 9.34
CA GLY A 144 -2.94 5.57 10.46
C GLY A 144 -4.16 4.77 10.91
N VAL A 145 -3.88 3.74 11.70
CA VAL A 145 -4.92 2.88 12.27
C VAL A 145 -5.82 3.69 13.19
N GLY A 146 -7.12 3.61 12.96
CA GLY A 146 -8.18 4.11 13.80
C GLY A 146 -9.03 2.98 14.37
N ALA A 147 -10.05 3.34 15.17
CA ALA A 147 -11.02 2.41 15.71
C ALA A 147 -12.43 2.99 15.59
N LEU A 148 -13.35 2.18 15.08
CA LEU A 148 -14.78 2.46 14.99
C LEU A 148 -15.53 1.57 15.97
N MET A 149 -16.47 2.15 16.70
CA MET A 149 -17.31 1.45 17.64
C MET A 149 -18.68 2.10 17.73
N ARG A 150 -19.59 1.51 18.50
CA ARG A 150 -20.86 2.14 18.84
C ARG A 150 -20.67 3.24 19.90
N LYS A 151 -21.48 4.29 19.85
CA LYS A 151 -21.52 5.36 20.88
C LYS A 151 -21.93 4.83 22.26
N ASP A 152 -22.74 3.75 22.31
CA ASP A 152 -23.17 3.11 23.54
C ASP A 152 -22.19 2.03 24.05
N ALA A 153 -20.99 1.92 23.45
CA ALA A 153 -19.94 1.05 23.93
C ALA A 153 -19.53 1.41 25.38
N PRO A 154 -19.05 0.44 26.18
CA PRO A 154 -18.65 0.71 27.55
C PRO A 154 -17.69 1.90 27.65
N VAL A 155 -18.01 2.87 28.51
CA VAL A 155 -17.27 4.13 28.67
C VAL A 155 -15.77 3.86 28.84
N ARG A 156 -15.43 2.87 29.65
CA ARG A 156 -14.02 2.53 29.90
C ARG A 156 -13.27 2.04 28.64
N MET A 157 -13.93 1.27 27.78
CA MET A 157 -13.31 0.82 26.53
C MET A 157 -13.04 2.02 25.61
N ARG A 158 -14.00 2.93 25.54
CA ARG A 158 -13.88 4.18 24.78
C ARG A 158 -12.73 5.05 25.29
N GLU A 159 -12.66 5.29 26.62
CA GLU A 159 -11.59 6.08 27.24
C GLU A 159 -10.19 5.50 26.95
N ILE A 160 -10.03 4.18 27.03
CA ILE A 160 -8.76 3.51 26.72
C ILE A 160 -8.39 3.72 25.25
N LEU A 161 -9.34 3.53 24.33
CA LEU A 161 -9.07 3.71 22.89
C LEU A 161 -8.79 5.17 22.54
N GLU A 162 -9.41 6.12 23.22
CA GLU A 162 -9.11 7.55 23.08
C GLU A 162 -7.77 7.96 23.73
N GLY A 163 -7.15 7.05 24.48
CA GLY A 163 -5.87 7.31 25.14
C GLY A 163 -5.99 8.19 26.37
N ARG A 164 -7.18 8.28 26.97
CA ARG A 164 -7.38 9.04 28.22
C ARG A 164 -6.69 8.32 29.38
N PRO A 165 -5.97 9.06 30.23
CA PRO A 165 -5.31 8.46 31.38
C PRO A 165 -6.33 7.82 32.32
N GLU A 166 -5.94 6.69 32.93
CA GLU A 166 -6.75 6.09 33.98
C GLU A 166 -6.87 7.04 35.17
N PRO A 167 -8.08 7.20 35.76
CA PRO A 167 -8.21 7.92 37.02
C PRO A 167 -7.32 7.28 38.10
N GLU A 168 -6.64 8.09 38.91
CA GLU A 168 -5.70 7.68 39.96
C GLU A 168 -6.35 6.93 41.16
N GLN A 169 -7.48 6.29 41.01
CA GLN A 169 -8.08 5.53 42.09
C GLN A 169 -7.35 4.21 42.28
N PRO A 170 -7.07 3.82 43.56
CA PRO A 170 -6.42 2.57 43.87
C PRO A 170 -7.27 1.40 43.36
N ARG A 171 -6.82 0.73 42.34
CA ARG A 171 -7.53 -0.41 41.75
C ARG A 171 -6.88 -1.69 42.18
N TRP A 172 -7.68 -2.54 42.78
CA TRP A 172 -7.38 -3.94 42.82
C TRP A 172 -7.27 -4.49 41.41
N ARG A 173 -6.06 -4.41 40.83
CA ARG A 173 -5.48 -5.16 39.70
C ARG A 173 -6.43 -5.64 38.58
N ALA A 174 -7.29 -4.80 38.07
CA ALA A 174 -7.84 -5.08 36.74
C ALA A 174 -6.82 -4.61 35.70
N SER A 175 -6.03 -5.52 35.16
CA SER A 175 -5.15 -5.19 34.03
C SER A 175 -5.97 -4.75 32.82
N LEU A 176 -5.39 -3.97 31.91
CA LEU A 176 -6.01 -3.65 30.60
C LEU A 176 -6.52 -4.91 29.90
N ALA A 177 -5.84 -6.04 30.07
CA ALA A 177 -6.25 -7.34 29.55
C ALA A 177 -7.64 -7.76 30.02
N LEU A 178 -8.05 -7.46 31.27
CA LEU A 178 -9.39 -7.81 31.77
C LEU A 178 -10.50 -6.96 31.17
N ILE A 179 -10.21 -5.71 30.75
CA ILE A 179 -11.22 -4.81 30.15
C ILE A 179 -11.58 -5.26 28.76
N PHE A 180 -10.61 -5.77 28.01
CA PHE A 180 -10.80 -6.33 26.68
C PHE A 180 -11.07 -7.85 26.69
N GLN A 181 -11.12 -8.47 27.87
CA GLN A 181 -11.43 -9.89 27.97
C GLN A 181 -12.80 -10.18 27.36
N LYS A 182 -12.84 -11.16 26.47
CA LYS A 182 -14.04 -11.57 25.71
C LYS A 182 -14.55 -10.51 24.72
N ARG A 183 -13.70 -9.54 24.32
CA ARG A 183 -14.03 -8.59 23.27
C ARG A 183 -13.76 -9.20 21.89
N VAL A 184 -14.54 -8.76 20.94
CA VAL A 184 -14.38 -9.14 19.54
C VAL A 184 -13.92 -7.92 18.74
N PHE A 185 -12.74 -8.04 18.12
CA PHE A 185 -12.16 -7.01 17.28
C PHE A 185 -12.28 -7.41 15.83
N ALA A 186 -13.03 -6.66 15.05
CA ALA A 186 -13.09 -6.79 13.61
C ALA A 186 -11.94 -6.01 12.96
N VAL A 187 -11.43 -6.52 11.86
CA VAL A 187 -10.38 -5.87 11.08
C VAL A 187 -10.47 -6.34 9.63
N ARG A 188 -10.15 -5.48 8.67
CA ARG A 188 -10.09 -5.86 7.27
C ARG A 188 -9.04 -6.95 7.06
N ALA A 189 -9.43 -8.07 6.43
CA ALA A 189 -8.51 -9.15 6.08
C ALA A 189 -7.41 -8.68 5.12
N GLU A 190 -6.22 -9.27 5.22
CA GLU A 190 -5.09 -9.01 4.34
C GLU A 190 -4.69 -7.51 4.28
N SER A 191 -4.70 -6.87 5.45
CA SER A 191 -4.34 -5.46 5.62
C SER A 191 -3.17 -5.28 6.59
N THR A 192 -2.54 -4.11 6.54
CA THR A 192 -1.50 -3.72 7.51
C THR A 192 -2.07 -3.61 8.91
N GLU A 193 -3.32 -3.20 9.04
CA GLU A 193 -4.05 -3.06 10.30
C GLU A 193 -4.30 -4.42 10.95
N GLU A 194 -4.57 -5.46 10.18
CA GLU A 194 -4.69 -6.82 10.73
C GLU A 194 -3.37 -7.30 11.34
N LYS A 195 -2.26 -7.10 10.64
CA LYS A 195 -0.92 -7.45 11.14
C LYS A 195 -0.61 -6.68 12.43
N TRP A 196 -0.82 -5.36 12.41
CA TRP A 196 -0.63 -4.49 13.56
C TRP A 196 -1.49 -4.92 14.76
N LEU A 197 -2.77 -5.22 14.54
CA LEU A 197 -3.70 -5.64 15.59
C LEU A 197 -3.28 -6.96 16.23
N ARG A 198 -2.93 -7.96 15.41
CA ARG A 198 -2.46 -9.27 15.90
C ARG A 198 -1.18 -9.16 16.72
N GLU A 199 -0.23 -8.34 16.27
CA GLU A 199 1.01 -8.06 16.99
C GLU A 199 0.73 -7.32 18.31
N GLY A 200 -0.14 -6.33 18.30
CA GLY A 200 -0.56 -5.57 19.49
C GLY A 200 -1.23 -6.45 20.53
N VAL A 201 -2.20 -7.26 20.12
CA VAL A 201 -2.91 -8.19 21.01
C VAL A 201 -1.92 -9.17 21.65
N LYS A 202 -0.99 -9.73 20.86
CA LYS A 202 0.07 -10.61 21.38
C LYS A 202 1.02 -9.89 22.34
N LYS A 203 1.52 -8.73 21.95
CA LYS A 203 2.51 -7.93 22.72
C LYS A 203 1.98 -7.49 24.07
N PHE A 204 0.72 -7.09 24.12
CA PHE A 204 0.09 -6.58 25.35
C PHE A 204 -0.72 -7.63 26.10
N HIS A 205 -0.65 -8.91 25.67
CA HIS A 205 -1.38 -10.04 26.26
C HIS A 205 -2.89 -9.76 26.41
N ILE A 206 -3.48 -9.10 25.40
CA ILE A 206 -4.92 -8.79 25.38
C ILE A 206 -5.67 -10.09 25.01
N ILE A 207 -6.69 -10.42 25.82
CA ILE A 207 -7.56 -11.56 25.55
C ILE A 207 -8.76 -11.06 24.76
N ALA A 208 -8.66 -11.15 23.43
CA ALA A 208 -9.71 -10.75 22.50
C ALA A 208 -9.73 -11.68 21.27
N ASP A 209 -10.91 -11.88 20.71
CA ASP A 209 -11.07 -12.56 19.43
C ASP A 209 -10.87 -11.56 18.30
N ILE A 210 -10.04 -11.90 17.32
CA ILE A 210 -9.83 -11.09 16.12
C ILE A 210 -10.58 -11.76 14.97
N VAL A 211 -11.54 -11.03 14.39
CA VAL A 211 -12.39 -11.50 13.29
C VAL A 211 -12.05 -10.69 12.04
N PRO A 212 -11.37 -11.32 11.06
CA PRO A 212 -11.16 -10.69 9.77
C PRO A 212 -12.47 -10.53 9.02
N VAL A 213 -12.68 -9.37 8.40
CA VAL A 213 -13.85 -9.06 7.55
C VAL A 213 -13.43 -8.87 6.10
N ALA A 214 -14.34 -9.16 5.16
CA ALA A 214 -14.08 -9.10 3.73
C ALA A 214 -13.86 -7.66 3.23
N ASP A 215 -14.63 -6.72 3.78
CA ASP A 215 -14.59 -5.29 3.43
C ASP A 215 -15.02 -4.42 4.62
N TYR A 216 -14.90 -3.11 4.47
CA TYR A 216 -15.27 -2.16 5.53
C TYR A 216 -16.78 -2.09 5.79
N GLY A 217 -17.61 -2.38 4.78
CA GLY A 217 -19.07 -2.46 4.94
C GLY A 217 -19.45 -3.61 5.88
N ALA A 218 -18.97 -4.82 5.60
CA ALA A 218 -19.16 -6.00 6.46
C ALA A 218 -18.58 -5.76 7.88
N GLY A 219 -17.50 -5.01 7.98
CA GLY A 219 -16.93 -4.58 9.26
C GLY A 219 -17.88 -3.68 10.04
N VAL A 220 -18.45 -2.64 9.41
CA VAL A 220 -19.43 -1.74 10.03
C VAL A 220 -20.69 -2.50 10.43
N ASP A 221 -21.21 -3.38 9.57
CA ASP A 221 -22.37 -4.21 9.89
C ASP A 221 -22.13 -5.09 11.11
N SER A 222 -20.91 -5.62 11.27
CA SER A 222 -20.56 -6.40 12.46
C SER A 222 -20.62 -5.59 13.76
N ILE A 223 -20.30 -4.29 13.71
CA ILE A 223 -20.41 -3.36 14.85
C ILE A 223 -21.88 -3.02 15.12
N VAL A 224 -22.67 -2.68 14.09
CA VAL A 224 -24.09 -2.35 14.19
C VAL A 224 -24.86 -3.51 14.81
N GLU A 225 -24.62 -4.72 14.33
CA GLU A 225 -25.29 -5.96 14.77
C GLU A 225 -24.70 -6.52 16.08
N ARG A 226 -23.73 -5.84 16.71
CA ARG A 226 -23.07 -6.27 17.96
C ARG A 226 -22.34 -7.62 17.87
N ARG A 227 -21.95 -8.04 16.65
CA ARG A 227 -21.09 -9.20 16.44
C ARG A 227 -19.62 -8.90 16.74
N ALA A 228 -19.23 -7.62 16.64
CA ALA A 228 -17.93 -7.13 17.07
C ALA A 228 -18.08 -5.87 17.94
N ASP A 229 -17.12 -5.65 18.83
CA ASP A 229 -17.09 -4.49 19.73
C ASP A 229 -16.37 -3.28 19.08
N VAL A 230 -15.30 -3.54 18.32
CA VAL A 230 -14.47 -2.52 17.68
C VAL A 230 -14.06 -3.00 16.30
N LEU A 231 -14.16 -2.13 15.30
CA LEU A 231 -13.56 -2.32 13.97
C LEU A 231 -12.30 -1.46 13.88
N PHE A 232 -11.15 -2.10 13.66
CA PHE A 232 -9.89 -1.42 13.36
C PHE A 232 -9.66 -1.34 11.85
N GLY A 233 -9.11 -0.20 11.40
CA GLY A 233 -8.83 0.06 9.99
C GLY A 233 -8.19 1.43 9.79
N ASP A 234 -7.92 1.81 8.54
CA ASP A 234 -7.54 3.19 8.22
C ASP A 234 -8.59 4.17 8.75
N ARG A 235 -8.16 5.13 9.58
CA ARG A 235 -9.09 6.03 10.26
C ARG A 235 -9.99 6.80 9.30
N THR A 236 -9.43 7.25 8.18
CA THR A 236 -10.19 8.04 7.19
C THR A 236 -11.19 7.17 6.44
N VAL A 237 -10.82 5.94 6.13
CA VAL A 237 -11.74 4.95 5.53
C VAL A 237 -12.86 4.60 6.52
N LEU A 238 -12.54 4.43 7.81
CA LEU A 238 -13.54 4.17 8.86
C LEU A 238 -14.54 5.32 8.99
N LEU A 239 -14.09 6.58 8.94
CA LEU A 239 -14.98 7.74 8.94
C LEU A 239 -15.94 7.72 7.75
N GLY A 240 -15.41 7.45 6.57
CA GLY A 240 -16.24 7.31 5.37
C GLY A 240 -17.22 6.14 5.44
N ALA A 241 -16.80 4.99 5.98
CA ALA A 241 -17.66 3.82 6.13
C ALA A 241 -18.77 4.05 7.18
N ALA A 242 -18.43 4.66 8.32
CA ALA A 242 -19.42 5.03 9.34
C ALA A 242 -20.49 6.00 8.79
N ALA A 243 -20.07 7.03 8.06
CA ALA A 243 -20.99 8.04 7.51
C ALA A 243 -21.98 7.47 6.49
N ARG A 244 -21.64 6.35 5.83
CA ARG A 244 -22.55 5.67 4.85
C ARG A 244 -23.47 4.66 5.49
N SER A 245 -23.23 4.29 6.74
CA SER A 245 -24.09 3.34 7.46
C SER A 245 -25.47 3.95 7.71
N SER A 246 -26.52 3.14 7.59
CA SER A 246 -27.89 3.52 8.01
C SER A 246 -27.97 3.82 9.51
N SER A 247 -26.98 3.38 10.30
CA SER A 247 -26.84 3.60 11.74
C SER A 247 -25.70 4.59 12.06
N ALA A 248 -25.36 5.51 11.16
CA ALA A 248 -24.27 6.47 11.34
C ALA A 248 -24.35 7.23 12.68
N ASP A 249 -25.57 7.60 13.09
CA ASP A 249 -25.81 8.31 14.35
C ASP A 249 -25.45 7.50 15.60
N ASP A 250 -25.41 6.17 15.51
CA ASP A 250 -25.04 5.26 16.59
C ASP A 250 -23.54 4.92 16.63
N LEU A 251 -22.81 5.31 15.59
CA LEU A 251 -21.41 4.97 15.41
C LEU A 251 -20.48 6.14 15.77
N MET A 252 -19.27 5.81 16.22
CA MET A 252 -18.19 6.77 16.41
C MET A 252 -16.85 6.18 15.97
N VAL A 253 -16.04 7.01 15.37
CA VAL A 253 -14.62 6.72 15.13
C VAL A 253 -13.83 7.54 16.15
N VAL A 254 -12.93 6.89 16.90
CA VAL A 254 -12.11 7.58 17.91
C VAL A 254 -11.20 8.61 17.24
N GLU A 255 -10.93 9.73 17.93
CA GLU A 255 -10.06 10.78 17.39
C GLU A 255 -8.61 10.33 17.29
N ARG A 256 -8.18 9.44 18.20
CA ARG A 256 -6.83 8.92 18.25
C ARG A 256 -6.51 8.08 17.02
N ARG A 257 -5.33 8.36 16.41
CA ARG A 257 -4.64 7.43 15.51
C ARG A 257 -3.65 6.61 16.31
N PHE A 258 -3.66 5.29 16.13
CA PHE A 258 -2.77 4.37 16.85
C PHE A 258 -1.40 4.24 16.19
N THR A 259 -1.34 4.54 14.89
CA THR A 259 -0.10 4.57 14.08
C THR A 259 -0.04 5.88 13.29
N ASN A 260 1.16 6.21 12.80
CA ASN A 260 1.36 7.26 11.80
C ASN A 260 1.90 6.59 10.55
N GLU A 261 1.13 6.63 9.48
CA GLU A 261 1.42 5.94 8.23
C GLU A 261 1.21 6.89 7.07
N ASN A 262 1.96 6.69 6.00
CA ASN A 262 1.75 7.42 4.77
C ASN A 262 1.13 6.51 3.72
N LEU A 263 0.02 6.95 3.13
CA LEU A 263 -0.51 6.35 1.93
C LEU A 263 0.29 6.86 0.73
N ALA A 264 0.57 5.96 -0.22
CA ALA A 264 1.27 6.28 -1.45
C ALA A 264 0.80 5.37 -2.59
N LEU A 265 1.06 5.77 -3.82
CA LEU A 265 0.75 4.99 -5.00
C LEU A 265 1.85 3.95 -5.21
N ALA A 266 1.47 2.67 -5.39
CA ALA A 266 2.44 1.62 -5.66
C ALA A 266 2.62 1.42 -7.17
N LEU A 267 3.87 1.24 -7.58
CA LEU A 267 4.31 1.04 -8.96
C LEU A 267 5.45 0.03 -9.02
N SER A 268 5.81 -0.41 -10.23
CA SER A 268 6.85 -1.41 -10.43
C SER A 268 8.19 -0.98 -9.85
N ARG A 269 8.86 -1.90 -9.14
CA ARG A 269 10.18 -1.66 -8.59
C ARG A 269 11.23 -1.58 -9.70
N GLY A 270 12.11 -0.56 -9.63
CA GLY A 270 13.16 -0.34 -10.62
C GLY A 270 12.71 0.47 -11.83
N ASP A 271 11.43 0.88 -11.93
CA ASP A 271 10.92 1.78 -12.97
C ASP A 271 11.07 3.25 -12.55
N GLU A 272 12.31 3.71 -12.53
CA GLU A 272 12.63 5.05 -12.04
C GLU A 272 12.09 6.15 -12.95
N ASP A 273 12.02 5.93 -14.27
CA ASP A 273 11.48 6.91 -15.21
C ASP A 273 9.98 7.13 -15.01
N PHE A 274 9.22 6.05 -14.80
CA PHE A 274 7.80 6.16 -14.50
C PHE A 274 7.58 6.72 -13.10
N ARG A 275 8.37 6.29 -12.10
CA ARG A 275 8.31 6.84 -10.74
C ARG A 275 8.59 8.34 -10.72
N LEU A 276 9.60 8.80 -11.45
CA LEU A 276 9.93 10.21 -11.56
C LEU A 276 8.77 11.02 -12.19
N LEU A 277 8.11 10.48 -13.21
CA LEU A 277 6.94 11.12 -13.80
C LEU A 277 5.78 11.22 -12.80
N VAL A 278 5.51 10.13 -12.06
CA VAL A 278 4.50 10.11 -10.99
C VAL A 278 4.82 11.17 -9.93
N ASP A 279 6.06 11.16 -9.41
CA ASP A 279 6.48 12.08 -8.33
C ASP A 279 6.47 13.54 -8.80
N ARG A 280 6.87 13.85 -10.03
CA ARG A 280 6.75 15.19 -10.63
C ARG A 280 5.31 15.65 -10.72
N THR A 281 4.42 14.78 -11.20
CA THR A 281 2.99 15.11 -11.31
C THR A 281 2.40 15.44 -9.93
N LEU A 282 2.68 14.63 -8.92
CA LEU A 282 2.23 14.87 -7.56
C LEU A 282 2.84 16.14 -6.95
N SER A 283 4.17 16.32 -7.09
CA SER A 283 4.86 17.53 -6.60
C SER A 283 4.34 18.81 -7.26
N GLY A 284 4.03 18.74 -8.57
CA GLY A 284 3.42 19.87 -9.30
C GLY A 284 2.04 20.23 -8.72
N LEU A 285 1.19 19.25 -8.43
CA LEU A 285 -0.11 19.49 -7.77
C LEU A 285 0.05 20.08 -6.36
N TYR A 286 1.07 19.63 -5.60
CA TYR A 286 1.33 20.14 -4.25
C TYR A 286 1.85 21.58 -4.29
N SER A 287 2.79 21.88 -5.17
CA SER A 287 3.43 23.18 -5.29
C SER A 287 2.51 24.25 -5.90
N SER A 288 1.66 23.87 -6.85
CA SER A 288 0.69 24.80 -7.47
C SER A 288 -0.50 25.11 -6.55
N GLY A 289 -0.77 24.26 -5.56
CA GLY A 289 -1.95 24.33 -4.71
C GLY A 289 -3.20 23.65 -5.29
N GLU A 290 -3.13 23.09 -6.50
CA GLU A 290 -4.27 22.35 -7.10
C GLU A 290 -4.71 21.17 -6.23
N ILE A 291 -3.80 20.60 -5.44
CA ILE A 291 -4.10 19.52 -4.51
C ILE A 291 -5.17 19.92 -3.49
N ALA A 292 -5.25 21.19 -3.08
CA ALA A 292 -6.23 21.67 -2.11
C ALA A 292 -7.66 21.55 -2.64
N GLU A 293 -7.90 21.87 -3.90
CA GLU A 293 -9.22 21.72 -4.55
C GLU A 293 -9.60 20.25 -4.72
N LEU A 294 -8.61 19.42 -5.09
CA LEU A 294 -8.82 17.99 -5.19
C LEU A 294 -9.15 17.38 -3.81
N TYR A 295 -8.38 17.72 -2.78
CA TYR A 295 -8.61 17.32 -1.40
C TYR A 295 -10.01 17.70 -0.92
N LYS A 296 -10.40 18.96 -1.14
CA LYS A 296 -11.72 19.49 -0.78
C LYS A 296 -12.88 18.68 -1.34
N SER A 297 -12.72 18.14 -2.55
CA SER A 297 -13.75 17.35 -3.21
C SER A 297 -14.08 16.03 -2.50
N PHE A 298 -13.16 15.52 -1.65
CA PHE A 298 -13.28 14.23 -0.99
C PHE A 298 -13.32 14.30 0.54
N PHE A 299 -12.69 15.32 1.14
CA PHE A 299 -12.48 15.42 2.58
C PHE A 299 -13.03 16.71 3.22
N GLY A 300 -13.54 17.64 2.42
CA GLY A 300 -13.86 19.00 2.87
C GLY A 300 -12.65 19.93 2.83
N GLU A 301 -12.78 21.13 3.39
CA GLU A 301 -11.70 22.12 3.40
C GLU A 301 -10.45 21.56 4.08
N PRO A 302 -9.26 21.65 3.43
CA PRO A 302 -8.02 21.20 4.04
C PRO A 302 -7.66 22.12 5.23
N ASP A 303 -7.33 21.51 6.36
CA ASP A 303 -6.75 22.21 7.50
C ASP A 303 -5.25 22.51 7.28
N GLU A 304 -4.64 23.24 8.23
CA GLU A 304 -3.22 23.62 8.13
C GLU A 304 -2.29 22.39 8.18
N ASP A 305 -2.68 21.33 8.86
CA ASP A 305 -1.90 20.09 8.91
C ASP A 305 -1.89 19.39 7.55
N ALA A 306 -3.03 19.31 6.87
CA ALA A 306 -3.12 18.78 5.51
C ALA A 306 -2.31 19.62 4.51
N LEU A 307 -2.42 20.95 4.56
CA LEU A 307 -1.64 21.84 3.70
C LEU A 307 -0.13 21.74 3.97
N SER A 308 0.25 21.63 5.25
CA SER A 308 1.64 21.42 5.66
C SER A 308 2.19 20.09 5.16
N PHE A 309 1.39 19.02 5.25
CA PHE A 309 1.77 17.73 4.71
C PHE A 309 2.12 17.79 3.22
N PHE A 310 1.30 18.43 2.39
CA PHE A 310 1.58 18.57 0.97
C PHE A 310 2.83 19.42 0.71
N ARG A 311 2.99 20.54 1.41
CA ARG A 311 4.20 21.39 1.28
C ARG A 311 5.50 20.64 1.64
N MET A 312 5.46 19.80 2.69
CA MET A 312 6.63 19.02 3.12
C MET A 312 6.98 17.86 2.19
N ASN A 313 6.01 17.35 1.43
CA ASN A 313 6.21 16.24 0.52
C ASN A 313 6.38 16.67 -0.95
N ALA A 314 6.23 17.94 -1.26
CA ALA A 314 6.57 18.49 -2.57
C ALA A 314 8.09 18.43 -2.76
N LEU A 315 8.54 17.79 -3.83
CA LEU A 315 9.94 17.77 -4.21
C LEU A 315 10.23 19.01 -5.08
N PRO A 316 11.32 19.75 -4.84
CA PRO A 316 11.75 20.83 -5.74
C PRO A 316 12.23 20.24 -7.08
N GLU A 317 12.12 21.03 -8.17
CA GLU A 317 12.68 20.71 -9.49
C GLU A 317 14.23 20.71 -9.45
#